data_73fe357390d5a6e6837eccdfcf1e10ce
#
_entry.id   73fe357390d5a6e6837eccdfcf1e10ce
#
_cell.length_a   1.000
_cell.length_b   1.000
_cell.length_c   1.000
_cell.angle_alpha   90.00
_cell.angle_beta   90.00
_cell.angle_gamma   90.00
#
_symmetry.space_group_name_H-M   'P 1'
#
loop_
_entity.id
_entity.type
_entity.pdbx_description
1 polymer ?
#
loop_
_entity_poly.entity_id
_entity_poly.type
_entity_poly.pdbx_seq_one_letter_code
_entity_poly.pdbx_strand_id
1 'polypeptide(L)'
;SETFLQGAMNSCNPVFIDVGQRLGVDRYVDYFEQFGLRGKTGIDLPGEAGTIMHRRENMGPVELATVSFGQSFQITPIQLITTVASLVNGGRRVTPHFGVRAVSADGTQVQEFSWKEKGQILSEKTSETLRYVLEQVVAEGSGKKASVEGYRIGGKTATSEKLPRSRK
;
A
#
# COMPACT_ATOMS: atom_id res chain seq x y z
N SER A 1 -24.38 -9.64 10.05
CA SER A 1 -23.14 -8.89 10.36
C SER A 1 -21.95 -9.71 9.91
N GLU A 2 -20.98 -9.10 9.23
CA GLU A 2 -19.74 -9.76 8.82
C GLU A 2 -18.62 -9.41 9.81
N THR A 3 -17.72 -10.36 10.05
CA THR A 3 -16.45 -10.08 10.72
C THR A 3 -15.53 -9.27 9.79
N PHE A 4 -14.51 -8.62 10.34
CA PHE A 4 -13.50 -7.92 9.51
C PHE A 4 -12.85 -8.85 8.48
N LEU A 5 -12.53 -10.09 8.88
CA LEU A 5 -11.97 -11.10 7.99
C LEU A 5 -12.92 -11.40 6.82
N GLN A 6 -14.19 -11.65 7.09
CA GLN A 6 -15.20 -11.88 6.05
C GLN A 6 -15.35 -10.67 5.12
N GLY A 7 -15.39 -9.45 5.70
CA GLY A 7 -15.43 -8.21 4.92
C GLY A 7 -14.23 -8.03 4.01
N ALA A 8 -13.03 -8.40 4.47
CA ALA A 8 -11.82 -8.39 3.65
C ALA A 8 -11.88 -9.45 2.52
N MET A 9 -12.29 -10.67 2.82
CA MET A 9 -12.44 -11.77 1.85
C MET A 9 -13.47 -11.42 0.76
N ASN A 10 -14.60 -10.83 1.14
CA ASN A 10 -15.69 -10.46 0.23
C ASN A 10 -15.45 -9.09 -0.45
N SER A 11 -14.40 -8.36 -0.06
CA SER A 11 -14.18 -6.97 -0.50
C SER A 11 -15.37 -6.05 -0.21
N CYS A 12 -15.94 -6.16 0.99
CA CYS A 12 -17.16 -5.48 1.40
C CYS A 12 -16.89 -4.00 1.73
N ASN A 13 -17.28 -3.08 0.84
CA ASN A 13 -17.07 -1.64 1.03
C ASN A 13 -17.64 -1.11 2.36
N PRO A 14 -18.89 -1.45 2.78
CA PRO A 14 -19.41 -1.03 4.08
C PRO A 14 -18.52 -1.36 5.28
N VAL A 15 -17.85 -2.51 5.28
CA VAL A 15 -16.92 -2.89 6.36
C VAL A 15 -15.70 -1.95 6.37
N PHE A 16 -15.12 -1.65 5.21
CA PHE A 16 -13.99 -0.73 5.14
C PHE A 16 -14.37 0.71 5.49
N ILE A 17 -15.58 1.15 5.12
CA ILE A 17 -16.13 2.46 5.50
C ILE A 17 -16.28 2.54 7.02
N ASP A 18 -16.89 1.54 7.67
CA ASP A 18 -17.05 1.52 9.12
C ASP A 18 -15.71 1.56 9.85
N VAL A 19 -14.72 0.77 9.39
CA VAL A 19 -13.35 0.80 9.95
C VAL A 19 -12.70 2.17 9.77
N GLY A 20 -12.79 2.76 8.59
CA GLY A 20 -12.24 4.09 8.31
C GLY A 20 -12.89 5.18 9.18
N GLN A 21 -14.20 5.15 9.33
CA GLN A 21 -14.93 6.09 10.17
C GLN A 21 -14.60 5.96 11.66
N ARG A 22 -14.41 4.73 12.16
CA ARG A 22 -13.92 4.49 13.53
C ARG A 22 -12.50 4.99 13.74
N LEU A 23 -11.65 4.91 12.72
CA LEU A 23 -10.29 5.44 12.76
C LEU A 23 -10.29 6.98 12.83
N GLY A 24 -11.17 7.61 12.07
CA GLY A 24 -11.29 9.05 11.92
C GLY A 24 -10.25 9.63 10.96
N VAL A 25 -10.50 10.87 10.50
CA VAL A 25 -9.68 11.54 9.48
C VAL A 25 -8.22 11.65 9.89
N ASP A 26 -7.95 12.12 11.10
CA ASP A 26 -6.59 12.40 11.54
C ASP A 26 -5.72 11.14 11.55
N ARG A 27 -6.18 10.07 12.20
CA ARG A 27 -5.43 8.80 12.24
C ARG A 27 -5.31 8.16 10.85
N TYR A 28 -6.36 8.27 10.02
CA TYR A 28 -6.32 7.75 8.66
C TYR A 28 -5.22 8.44 7.84
N VAL A 29 -5.17 9.78 7.88
CA VAL A 29 -4.16 10.56 7.17
C VAL A 29 -2.76 10.30 7.74
N ASP A 30 -2.62 10.21 9.08
CA ASP A 30 -1.33 9.91 9.72
C ASP A 30 -0.77 8.55 9.25
N TYR A 31 -1.59 7.50 9.21
CA TYR A 31 -1.18 6.21 8.67
C TYR A 31 -0.85 6.28 7.18
N PHE A 32 -1.64 7.00 6.39
CA PHE A 32 -1.38 7.19 4.98
C PHE A 32 -0.01 7.85 4.73
N GLU A 33 0.36 8.81 5.58
CA GLU A 33 1.69 9.44 5.58
C GLU A 33 2.80 8.48 6.05
N GLN A 34 2.58 7.74 7.14
CA GLN A 34 3.54 6.76 7.66
C GLN A 34 3.84 5.66 6.63
N PHE A 35 2.84 5.19 5.90
CA PHE A 35 3.04 4.26 4.78
C PHE A 35 3.72 4.90 3.57
N GLY A 36 3.91 6.24 3.56
CA GLY A 36 4.57 6.98 2.48
C GLY A 36 3.70 7.19 1.26
N LEU A 37 2.40 7.06 1.41
CA LEU A 37 1.46 7.21 0.30
C LEU A 37 1.18 8.67 -0.08
N ARG A 38 1.62 9.65 0.72
CA ARG A 38 1.50 11.09 0.41
C ARG A 38 2.76 11.72 -0.15
N GLY A 39 3.89 11.05 -0.05
CA GLY A 39 5.19 11.55 -0.49
C GLY A 39 5.83 10.68 -1.55
N LYS A 40 6.92 11.17 -2.14
CA LYS A 40 7.77 10.36 -3.00
C LYS A 40 8.43 9.23 -2.21
N THR A 41 8.63 8.08 -2.83
CA THR A 41 9.29 6.94 -2.20
C THR A 41 10.78 7.18 -2.01
N GLY A 42 11.37 8.02 -2.86
CA GLY A 42 12.81 8.27 -2.92
C GLY A 42 13.56 7.21 -3.72
N ILE A 43 12.85 6.53 -4.64
CA ILE A 43 13.49 5.64 -5.61
C ILE A 43 14.55 6.41 -6.42
N ASP A 44 15.63 5.75 -6.75
CA ASP A 44 16.78 6.29 -7.51
C ASP A 44 16.53 6.41 -9.02
N LEU A 45 15.26 6.59 -9.41
CA LEU A 45 14.87 6.87 -10.79
C LEU A 45 14.29 8.28 -10.94
N PRO A 46 14.53 8.96 -12.06
CA PRO A 46 13.94 10.26 -12.35
C PRO A 46 12.44 10.14 -12.64
N GLY A 47 11.69 11.24 -12.44
CA GLY A 47 10.31 11.36 -12.88
C GLY A 47 9.28 10.74 -11.94
N GLU A 48 9.61 10.43 -10.68
CA GLU A 48 8.64 9.93 -9.73
C GLU A 48 7.49 10.94 -9.53
N ALA A 49 6.26 10.53 -9.83
CA ALA A 49 5.07 11.36 -9.67
C ALA A 49 4.65 11.45 -8.18
N GLY A 50 3.89 12.49 -7.86
CA GLY A 50 3.29 12.66 -6.54
C GLY A 50 1.92 12.00 -6.43
N THR A 51 1.44 11.92 -5.19
CA THR A 51 0.08 11.47 -4.86
C THR A 51 -0.94 12.58 -5.11
N ILE A 52 -2.11 12.21 -5.62
CA ILE A 52 -3.30 13.07 -5.65
C ILE A 52 -4.27 12.54 -4.61
N MET A 53 -4.59 13.36 -3.61
CA MET A 53 -5.50 13.02 -2.52
C MET A 53 -6.07 14.31 -1.90
N HIS A 54 -7.22 14.21 -1.28
CA HIS A 54 -7.79 15.29 -0.49
C HIS A 54 -6.81 15.77 0.59
N ARG A 55 -6.79 17.09 0.82
CA ARG A 55 -6.08 17.64 1.97
C ARG A 55 -6.82 17.30 3.26
N ARG A 56 -6.09 17.17 4.37
CA ARG A 56 -6.66 16.82 5.69
C ARG A 56 -7.83 17.74 6.07
N GLU A 57 -7.65 19.04 5.89
CA GLU A 57 -8.64 20.06 6.20
C GLU A 57 -9.92 20.01 5.34
N ASN A 58 -9.85 19.34 4.19
CA ASN A 58 -10.98 19.18 3.25
C ASN A 58 -11.58 17.77 3.30
N MET A 59 -11.20 16.96 4.28
CA MET A 59 -11.61 15.57 4.40
C MET A 59 -12.75 15.45 5.42
N GLY A 60 -13.98 15.46 4.92
CA GLY A 60 -15.17 15.19 5.71
C GLY A 60 -15.52 13.69 5.79
N PRO A 61 -16.67 13.35 6.39
CA PRO A 61 -17.12 11.95 6.51
C PRO A 61 -17.29 11.23 5.16
N VAL A 62 -17.69 11.96 4.11
CA VAL A 62 -17.91 11.40 2.77
C VAL A 62 -16.57 11.08 2.10
N GLU A 63 -15.61 12.00 2.15
CA GLU A 63 -14.27 11.80 1.63
C GLU A 63 -13.57 10.66 2.36
N LEU A 64 -13.68 10.62 3.69
CA LEU A 64 -13.12 9.53 4.50
C LEU A 64 -13.74 8.18 4.12
N ALA A 65 -15.07 8.12 3.94
CA ALA A 65 -15.75 6.92 3.50
C ALA A 65 -15.21 6.44 2.15
N THR A 66 -15.09 7.33 1.15
CA THR A 66 -14.64 6.99 -0.20
C THR A 66 -13.19 6.51 -0.24
N VAL A 67 -12.29 7.17 0.47
CA VAL A 67 -10.87 6.73 0.51
C VAL A 67 -10.70 5.42 1.29
N SER A 68 -11.59 5.12 2.24
CA SER A 68 -11.53 3.90 3.05
C SER A 68 -11.73 2.62 2.23
N PHE A 69 -12.47 2.66 1.14
CA PHE A 69 -12.59 1.53 0.21
C PHE A 69 -11.78 1.69 -1.09
N GLY A 70 -10.84 2.65 -1.11
CA GLY A 70 -9.84 2.76 -2.18
C GLY A 70 -10.22 3.65 -3.35
N GLN A 71 -11.14 4.61 -3.18
CA GLN A 71 -11.52 5.60 -4.18
C GLN A 71 -11.01 7.01 -3.83
N SER A 72 -11.12 7.95 -4.77
CA SER A 72 -10.81 9.38 -4.58
C SER A 72 -9.36 9.73 -4.25
N PHE A 73 -8.42 8.86 -4.58
CA PHE A 73 -6.99 9.16 -4.54
C PHE A 73 -6.23 8.45 -5.67
N GLN A 74 -5.03 8.95 -5.99
CA GLN A 74 -4.13 8.33 -6.95
C GLN A 74 -2.74 8.23 -6.34
N ILE A 75 -2.15 7.05 -6.43
CA ILE A 75 -0.78 6.75 -6.00
C ILE A 75 -0.03 6.09 -7.14
N THR A 76 1.28 6.11 -7.07
CA THR A 76 2.12 5.43 -8.06
C THR A 76 2.22 3.93 -7.77
N PRO A 77 2.44 3.07 -8.78
CA PRO A 77 2.70 1.65 -8.56
C PRO A 77 3.86 1.39 -7.59
N ILE A 78 4.90 2.23 -7.60
CA ILE A 78 6.03 2.08 -6.68
C ILE A 78 5.65 2.41 -5.24
N GLN A 79 4.78 3.40 -5.00
CA GLN A 79 4.23 3.66 -3.68
C GLN A 79 3.39 2.47 -3.19
N LEU A 80 2.56 1.90 -4.06
CA LEU A 80 1.73 0.75 -3.72
C LEU A 80 2.57 -0.46 -3.33
N ILE A 81 3.53 -0.86 -4.18
CA ILE A 81 4.36 -2.05 -3.89
C ILE A 81 5.20 -1.86 -2.63
N THR A 82 5.74 -0.66 -2.39
CA THR A 82 6.50 -0.33 -1.18
C THR A 82 5.62 -0.41 0.07
N THR A 83 4.37 0.05 -0.03
CA THR A 83 3.39 -0.07 1.06
C THR A 83 3.04 -1.53 1.33
N VAL A 84 2.72 -2.31 0.29
CA VAL A 84 2.41 -3.74 0.43
C VAL A 84 3.61 -4.49 1.03
N ALA A 85 4.83 -4.20 0.58
CA ALA A 85 6.04 -4.76 1.18
C ALA A 85 6.11 -4.49 2.69
N SER A 86 5.78 -3.25 3.12
CA SER A 86 5.74 -2.89 4.55
C SER A 86 4.68 -3.67 5.34
N LEU A 87 3.57 -4.06 4.71
CA LEU A 87 2.53 -4.85 5.38
C LEU A 87 2.99 -6.28 5.65
N VAL A 88 3.85 -6.85 4.81
CA VAL A 88 4.16 -8.29 4.84
C VAL A 88 5.58 -8.64 5.30
N ASN A 89 6.47 -7.65 5.45
CA ASN A 89 7.89 -7.85 5.83
C ASN A 89 8.16 -7.68 7.34
N GLY A 90 7.14 -7.80 8.18
CA GLY A 90 7.25 -7.51 9.61
C GLY A 90 6.94 -6.06 9.99
N GLY A 91 6.36 -5.28 9.08
CA GLY A 91 5.92 -3.90 9.34
C GLY A 91 6.99 -2.83 9.10
N ARG A 92 8.06 -3.14 8.40
CA ARG A 92 9.18 -2.21 8.13
C ARG A 92 9.00 -1.50 6.81
N ARG A 93 9.12 -0.18 6.82
CA ARG A 93 9.14 0.62 5.61
C ARG A 93 10.55 0.70 5.05
N VAL A 94 10.70 0.34 3.77
CA VAL A 94 11.97 0.36 3.04
C VAL A 94 12.01 1.47 2.00
N THR A 95 13.19 1.85 1.53
CA THR A 95 13.37 2.72 0.37
C THR A 95 13.56 1.83 -0.85
N PRO A 96 12.65 1.89 -1.85
CA PRO A 96 12.81 1.15 -3.09
C PRO A 96 14.01 1.70 -3.88
N HIS A 97 14.77 0.84 -4.53
CA HIS A 97 15.95 1.23 -5.29
C HIS A 97 16.29 0.19 -6.37
N PHE A 98 17.00 0.60 -7.39
CA PHE A 98 17.59 -0.25 -8.42
C PHE A 98 19.11 -0.36 -8.27
N GLY A 99 19.77 0.76 -7.92
CA GLY A 99 21.22 0.79 -7.77
C GLY A 99 21.65 0.04 -6.52
N VAL A 100 22.54 -0.93 -6.68
CA VAL A 100 23.15 -1.68 -5.58
C VAL A 100 24.61 -1.27 -5.43
N ARG A 101 25.33 -1.17 -6.56
CA ARG A 101 26.73 -0.76 -6.61
C ARG A 101 27.11 -0.20 -7.97
N ALA A 102 28.12 0.64 -8.00
CA ALA A 102 28.81 1.05 -9.22
C ALA A 102 30.19 0.41 -9.27
N VAL A 103 30.59 -0.05 -10.43
CA VAL A 103 31.90 -0.67 -10.67
C VAL A 103 32.57 0.06 -11.82
N SER A 104 33.87 0.42 -11.66
CA SER A 104 34.67 1.02 -12.73
C SER A 104 34.84 0.04 -13.91
N ALA A 105 35.13 0.58 -15.10
CA ALA A 105 35.25 -0.23 -16.31
C ALA A 105 36.34 -1.31 -16.24
N ASP A 106 37.41 -1.08 -15.46
CA ASP A 106 38.50 -2.01 -15.21
C ASP A 106 38.26 -2.93 -14.00
N GLY A 107 37.11 -2.78 -13.30
CA GLY A 107 36.75 -3.59 -12.14
C GLY A 107 37.54 -3.29 -10.85
N THR A 108 38.45 -2.31 -10.86
CA THR A 108 39.34 -2.03 -9.72
C THR A 108 38.67 -1.21 -8.61
N GLN A 109 37.64 -0.44 -8.96
CA GLN A 109 36.89 0.38 -7.99
C GLN A 109 35.46 -0.11 -7.88
N VAL A 110 34.97 -0.28 -6.66
CA VAL A 110 33.59 -0.65 -6.35
C VAL A 110 33.05 0.33 -5.32
N GLN A 111 31.96 0.98 -5.66
CA GLN A 111 31.21 1.84 -4.74
C GLN A 111 29.88 1.16 -4.43
N GLU A 112 29.72 0.67 -3.21
CA GLU A 112 28.44 0.16 -2.72
C GLU A 112 27.49 1.32 -2.38
N PHE A 113 26.21 1.17 -2.75
CA PHE A 113 25.16 2.11 -2.35
C PHE A 113 24.50 1.61 -1.06
N SER A 114 24.20 2.53 -0.15
CA SER A 114 23.45 2.25 1.07
C SER A 114 22.09 2.95 1.02
N TRP A 115 21.04 2.22 1.35
CA TRP A 115 19.68 2.72 1.33
C TRP A 115 19.11 2.74 2.75
N LYS A 116 18.65 3.92 3.17
CA LYS A 116 18.13 4.12 4.51
C LYS A 116 16.80 3.41 4.70
N GLU A 117 16.71 2.55 5.72
CA GLU A 117 15.42 2.06 6.21
C GLU A 117 14.62 3.21 6.80
N LYS A 118 13.31 3.26 6.52
CA LYS A 118 12.41 4.32 6.99
C LYS A 118 11.69 3.97 8.31
N GLY A 119 12.07 2.85 8.92
CA GLY A 119 11.63 2.44 10.25
C GLY A 119 10.41 1.51 10.28
N GLN A 120 10.04 1.17 11.50
CA GLN A 120 8.92 0.28 11.83
C GLN A 120 7.62 1.08 11.84
N ILE A 121 6.61 0.65 11.06
CA ILE A 121 5.28 1.27 11.00
C ILE A 121 4.20 0.40 11.65
N LEU A 122 4.36 -0.92 11.58
CA LEU A 122 3.49 -1.90 12.20
C LEU A 122 4.29 -2.85 13.06
N SER A 123 3.65 -3.43 14.08
CA SER A 123 4.26 -4.54 14.81
C SER A 123 4.37 -5.79 13.93
N GLU A 124 5.33 -6.67 14.22
CA GLU A 124 5.46 -7.97 13.56
C GLU A 124 4.16 -8.78 13.65
N LYS A 125 3.53 -8.78 14.82
CA LYS A 125 2.23 -9.45 15.04
C LYS A 125 1.14 -8.90 14.11
N THR A 126 1.07 -7.59 13.89
CA THR A 126 0.11 -6.98 12.96
C THR A 126 0.42 -7.40 11.53
N SER A 127 1.69 -7.41 11.14
CA SER A 127 2.12 -7.89 9.83
C SER A 127 1.75 -9.36 9.59
N GLU A 128 1.94 -10.22 10.58
CA GLU A 128 1.51 -11.64 10.52
C GLU A 128 0.00 -11.76 10.35
N THR A 129 -0.77 -10.99 11.11
CA THR A 129 -2.23 -10.97 10.99
C THR A 129 -2.66 -10.52 9.58
N LEU A 130 -2.01 -9.50 9.01
CA LEU A 130 -2.30 -9.02 7.66
C LEU A 130 -1.93 -10.05 6.60
N ARG A 131 -0.80 -10.75 6.73
CA ARG A 131 -0.45 -11.87 5.84
C ARG A 131 -1.53 -12.95 5.85
N TYR A 132 -1.99 -13.33 7.03
CA TYR A 132 -3.08 -14.30 7.17
C TYR A 132 -4.37 -13.80 6.49
N VAL A 133 -4.79 -12.56 6.75
CA VAL A 133 -6.00 -11.99 6.12
C VAL A 133 -5.88 -11.98 4.61
N LEU A 134 -4.74 -11.53 4.06
CA LEU A 134 -4.50 -11.48 2.62
C LEU A 134 -4.48 -12.89 1.98
N GLU A 135 -3.94 -13.89 2.69
CA GLU A 135 -3.97 -15.28 2.25
C GLU A 135 -5.42 -15.80 2.19
N GLN A 136 -6.26 -15.52 3.19
CA GLN A 136 -7.66 -15.91 3.19
C GLN A 136 -8.46 -15.27 2.05
N VAL A 137 -8.14 -14.03 1.65
CA VAL A 137 -8.74 -13.39 0.48
C VAL A 137 -8.49 -14.21 -0.80
N VAL A 138 -7.29 -14.78 -0.95
CA VAL A 138 -6.95 -15.61 -2.12
C VAL A 138 -7.47 -17.04 -1.96
N ALA A 139 -7.34 -17.63 -0.78
CA ALA A 139 -7.76 -19.03 -0.56
C ALA A 139 -9.28 -19.19 -0.65
N GLU A 140 -10.05 -18.32 0.00
CA GLU A 140 -11.50 -18.49 0.20
C GLU A 140 -12.34 -17.30 -0.26
N GLY A 141 -11.70 -16.16 -0.60
CA GLY A 141 -12.40 -14.91 -0.88
C GLY A 141 -12.44 -14.54 -2.37
N SER A 142 -12.58 -13.24 -2.61
CA SER A 142 -12.67 -12.61 -3.93
C SER A 142 -11.40 -12.75 -4.78
N GLY A 143 -10.27 -13.12 -4.16
CA GLY A 143 -8.96 -13.27 -4.81
C GLY A 143 -8.66 -14.67 -5.36
N LYS A 144 -9.57 -15.63 -5.34
CA LYS A 144 -9.34 -17.04 -5.74
C LYS A 144 -8.63 -17.24 -7.08
N LYS A 145 -8.84 -16.33 -8.03
CA LYS A 145 -8.19 -16.40 -9.35
C LYS A 145 -6.68 -16.18 -9.32
N ALA A 146 -6.13 -15.67 -8.22
CA ALA A 146 -4.69 -15.49 -8.03
C ALA A 146 -4.01 -16.71 -7.39
N SER A 147 -4.75 -17.76 -7.06
CA SER A 147 -4.22 -18.97 -6.46
C SER A 147 -3.29 -19.70 -7.44
N VAL A 148 -2.14 -20.17 -6.93
CA VAL A 148 -1.19 -21.00 -7.67
C VAL A 148 -0.92 -22.24 -6.83
N GLU A 149 -1.09 -23.42 -7.43
CA GLU A 149 -0.85 -24.69 -6.75
C GLU A 149 0.59 -24.79 -6.23
N GLY A 150 0.75 -25.26 -5.01
CA GLY A 150 2.06 -25.39 -4.33
C GLY A 150 2.58 -24.10 -3.69
N TYR A 151 1.87 -22.96 -3.82
CA TYR A 151 2.28 -21.68 -3.24
C TYR A 151 1.23 -21.10 -2.31
N ARG A 152 1.70 -20.44 -1.23
CA ARG A 152 0.86 -19.62 -0.37
C ARG A 152 0.86 -18.18 -0.92
N ILE A 153 -0.27 -17.72 -1.41
CA ILE A 153 -0.41 -16.40 -2.04
C ILE A 153 -1.38 -15.57 -1.23
N GLY A 154 -0.98 -14.36 -0.88
CA GLY A 154 -1.84 -13.33 -0.31
C GLY A 154 -2.10 -12.21 -1.32
N GLY A 155 -3.29 -11.64 -1.29
CA GLY A 155 -3.65 -10.56 -2.18
C GLY A 155 -4.94 -9.88 -1.78
N LYS A 156 -5.24 -8.75 -2.45
CA LYS A 156 -6.51 -8.04 -2.31
C LYS A 156 -6.97 -7.55 -3.66
N THR A 157 -8.20 -7.87 -4.00
CA THR A 157 -8.84 -7.32 -5.21
C THR A 157 -9.04 -5.81 -5.08
N ALA A 158 -8.86 -5.08 -6.17
CA ALA A 158 -9.10 -3.66 -6.25
C ALA A 158 -9.90 -3.33 -7.51
N THR A 159 -10.82 -2.37 -7.37
CA THR A 159 -11.59 -1.80 -8.49
C THR A 159 -11.67 -0.31 -8.28
N SER A 160 -11.26 0.46 -9.27
CA SER A 160 -11.31 1.92 -9.24
C SER A 160 -11.88 2.46 -10.54
N GLU A 161 -12.66 3.54 -10.44
CA GLU A 161 -13.12 4.26 -11.61
C GLU A 161 -11.95 4.96 -12.29
N LYS A 162 -11.90 4.83 -13.62
CA LYS A 162 -10.98 5.58 -14.45
C LYS A 162 -11.61 6.92 -14.80
N LEU A 163 -11.09 7.99 -14.20
CA LEU A 163 -11.54 9.33 -14.55
C LEU A 163 -11.34 9.59 -16.06
N PRO A 164 -12.33 10.17 -16.76
CA PRO A 164 -12.17 10.52 -18.16
C PRO A 164 -10.99 11.49 -18.29
N ARG A 165 -10.08 11.22 -19.22
CA ARG A 165 -9.04 12.18 -19.56
C ARG A 165 -9.74 13.45 -20.03
N SER A 166 -9.53 14.57 -19.34
CA SER A 166 -9.93 15.87 -19.88
C SER A 166 -9.29 16.01 -21.25
N ARG A 167 -10.10 16.07 -22.30
CA ARG A 167 -9.60 16.46 -23.63
C ARG A 167 -9.04 17.85 -23.49
N LYS A 168 -7.71 17.97 -23.59
CA LYS A 168 -7.04 19.26 -23.82
C LYS A 168 -7.30 19.70 -25.23
#